data_6bf58d4d97c8b54d429965bfb2209658
#
_entry.id   6bf58d4d97c8b54d429965bfb2209658
#
_cell.length_a   1.000
_cell.length_b   1.000
_cell.length_c   1.000
_cell.angle_alpha   90.00
_cell.angle_beta   90.00
_cell.angle_gamma   90.00
#
_symmetry.space_group_name_H-M   'P 1'
#
loop_
_entity.id
_entity.type
_entity.pdbx_description
1 polymer ?
#
loop_
_entity_poly.entity_id
_entity_poly.type
_entity_poly.pdbx_seq_one_letter_code
_entity_poly.pdbx_strand_id
1 'polypeptide(L)'
;MRENEVYPNQRPCRYTPAMRGGRMRQDICWWCFQGRVEPKRLIAEAKRIGYEGFELVPEPMWDMVKEADMHIVTHGGHGTIENGMNDPRNHSRIEDELKATIDKAVKYEIPILICFSGNRRGRPDEEGIENTAACLKRVAPYAEQKGITLALELLNSKVDHRDYQFDRIHWGVRVVELVNSPRVKILYDIYHAQIMEGDIIRTIRTHHDKIAHYHTAGNPGRNEIDDTQELYYPAIVRAIKETGYTGWIGQEFVPKGDPIAALRDAFERCQPRTG
;
A
#
# COMPACT_ATOMS: atom_id res chain seq x y z
N MET A 1 25.34 -28.79 -23.57
CA MET A 1 25.76 -28.52 -22.19
C MET A 1 25.81 -27.02 -22.06
N ARG A 2 24.83 -26.41 -21.40
CA ARG A 2 24.84 -25.00 -21.01
C ARG A 2 24.99 -24.98 -19.49
N GLU A 3 26.01 -24.33 -19.03
CA GLU A 3 26.42 -24.23 -17.63
C GLU A 3 25.34 -23.53 -16.81
N ASN A 4 24.99 -24.13 -15.68
CA ASN A 4 24.15 -23.55 -14.66
C ASN A 4 24.92 -22.44 -13.94
N GLU A 5 24.63 -21.19 -14.24
CA GLU A 5 25.05 -20.07 -13.40
C GLU A 5 24.32 -20.16 -12.05
N VAL A 6 25.06 -20.57 -11.03
CA VAL A 6 24.64 -20.56 -9.63
C VAL A 6 24.80 -19.13 -9.12
N TYR A 7 23.69 -18.39 -8.99
CA TYR A 7 23.69 -17.09 -8.31
C TYR A 7 23.93 -17.28 -6.81
N PRO A 8 24.95 -16.65 -6.21
CA PRO A 8 25.26 -16.82 -4.79
C PRO A 8 24.18 -16.16 -3.93
N ASN A 9 23.62 -16.95 -3.01
CA ASN A 9 22.91 -16.62 -1.76
C ASN A 9 22.43 -15.15 -1.58
N GLN A 10 21.39 -14.75 -2.25
CA GLN A 10 20.57 -13.61 -1.81
C GLN A 10 19.64 -14.12 -0.70
N ARG A 11 19.90 -13.68 0.53
CA ARG A 11 19.01 -13.99 1.66
C ARG A 11 17.61 -13.40 1.36
N PRO A 12 16.53 -14.15 1.57
CA PRO A 12 15.19 -13.58 1.44
C PRO A 12 15.06 -12.38 2.38
N CYS A 13 14.36 -11.33 1.94
CA CYS A 13 14.08 -10.15 2.74
C CYS A 13 13.44 -10.58 4.06
N ARG A 14 14.24 -10.71 5.13
CA ARG A 14 13.77 -11.08 6.48
C ARG A 14 13.28 -9.83 7.19
N TYR A 15 12.26 -9.20 6.62
CA TYR A 15 11.61 -8.12 7.33
C TYR A 15 10.60 -8.71 8.32
N THR A 16 11.01 -8.81 9.59
CA THR A 16 10.12 -9.09 10.72
C THR A 16 9.98 -7.81 11.52
N PRO A 17 8.87 -7.08 11.39
CA PRO A 17 8.67 -5.85 12.14
C PRO A 17 8.46 -6.17 13.62
N ALA A 18 9.42 -5.82 14.47
CA ALA A 18 9.22 -5.79 15.91
C ALA A 18 8.56 -4.46 16.28
N MET A 19 7.39 -4.50 16.92
CA MET A 19 6.75 -3.33 17.49
C MET A 19 7.63 -2.71 18.58
N ARG A 20 8.19 -1.52 18.35
CA ARG A 20 8.90 -0.77 19.39
C ARG A 20 7.87 -0.02 20.27
N GLY A 21 7.68 -0.48 21.50
CA GLY A 21 6.95 0.30 22.53
C GLY A 21 5.45 0.49 22.30
N GLY A 22 4.77 -0.42 21.60
CA GLY A 22 3.30 -0.36 21.45
C GLY A 22 2.77 0.73 20.50
N ARG A 23 3.65 1.50 19.83
CA ARG A 23 3.28 2.52 18.85
C ARG A 23 2.91 1.91 17.51
N MET A 24 1.95 2.54 16.81
CA MET A 24 1.67 2.23 15.41
C MET A 24 2.77 2.80 14.52
N ARG A 25 3.32 1.97 13.66
CA ARG A 25 4.31 2.39 12.64
C ARG A 25 3.60 3.18 11.57
N GLN A 26 4.21 4.28 11.12
CA GLN A 26 3.61 5.16 10.12
C GLN A 26 4.64 5.57 9.08
N ASP A 27 4.19 5.74 7.87
CA ASP A 27 4.93 6.27 6.75
C ASP A 27 4.14 7.36 6.00
N ILE A 28 4.73 7.94 4.98
CA ILE A 28 4.20 9.09 4.25
C ILE A 28 4.22 8.78 2.76
N CYS A 29 3.10 8.96 2.09
CA CYS A 29 3.01 8.90 0.65
C CYS A 29 3.68 10.11 0.01
N TRP A 30 4.79 9.88 -0.69
CA TRP A 30 5.66 10.94 -1.21
C TRP A 30 4.96 11.92 -2.14
N TRP A 31 4.13 11.41 -3.08
CA TRP A 31 3.48 12.24 -4.08
C TRP A 31 2.55 13.30 -3.49
N CYS A 32 1.96 13.05 -2.32
CA CYS A 32 1.07 13.99 -1.63
C CYS A 32 1.79 15.29 -1.21
N PHE A 33 3.10 15.20 -0.98
CA PHE A 33 3.93 16.29 -0.49
C PHE A 33 4.92 16.84 -1.53
N GLN A 34 5.02 16.16 -2.68
CA GLN A 34 5.90 16.56 -3.77
C GLN A 34 5.55 17.95 -4.30
N GLY A 35 6.56 18.83 -4.43
CA GLY A 35 6.38 20.21 -4.84
C GLY A 35 5.83 21.15 -3.75
N ARG A 36 5.43 20.63 -2.58
CA ARG A 36 4.95 21.41 -1.43
C ARG A 36 6.02 21.61 -0.36
N VAL A 37 6.89 20.62 -0.21
CA VAL A 37 8.02 20.65 0.73
C VAL A 37 9.27 20.21 -0.02
N GLU A 38 10.40 20.87 0.27
CA GLU A 38 11.69 20.44 -0.28
C GLU A 38 12.03 19.03 0.24
N PRO A 39 12.53 18.11 -0.63
CA PRO A 39 12.73 16.70 -0.27
C PRO A 39 13.54 16.44 1.01
N LYS A 40 14.69 17.09 1.17
CA LYS A 40 15.54 16.91 2.38
C LYS A 40 14.85 17.43 3.64
N ARG A 41 14.10 18.54 3.51
CA ARG A 41 13.29 19.08 4.60
C ARG A 41 12.16 18.11 4.96
N LEU A 42 11.46 17.56 3.98
CA LEU A 42 10.39 16.60 4.22
C LEU A 42 10.91 15.37 5.00
N ILE A 43 12.03 14.81 4.57
CA ILE A 43 12.67 13.65 5.24
C ILE A 43 13.07 14.01 6.68
N ALA A 44 13.73 15.15 6.89
CA ALA A 44 14.18 15.57 8.22
C ALA A 44 13.00 15.80 9.18
N GLU A 45 11.95 16.47 8.73
CA GLU A 45 10.76 16.73 9.54
C GLU A 45 9.96 15.44 9.81
N ALA A 46 9.80 14.55 8.82
CA ALA A 46 9.17 13.26 9.00
C ALA A 46 9.87 12.45 10.10
N LYS A 47 11.19 12.33 10.02
CA LYS A 47 12.00 11.65 11.03
C LYS A 47 11.87 12.29 12.43
N ARG A 48 11.86 13.63 12.50
CA ARG A 48 11.69 14.39 13.77
C ARG A 48 10.31 14.18 14.40
N ILE A 49 9.26 14.04 13.59
CA ILE A 49 7.89 13.75 14.04
C ILE A 49 7.80 12.31 14.58
N GLY A 50 8.51 11.36 13.98
CA GLY A 50 8.55 9.96 14.37
C GLY A 50 8.08 8.98 13.28
N TYR A 51 7.89 9.45 12.05
CA TYR A 51 7.67 8.57 10.90
C TYR A 51 8.88 7.70 10.64
N GLU A 52 8.63 6.46 10.20
CA GLU A 52 9.69 5.48 9.98
C GLU A 52 10.04 5.31 8.49
N GLY A 53 9.20 5.80 7.58
CA GLY A 53 9.41 5.59 6.16
C GLY A 53 8.59 6.49 5.25
N PHE A 54 8.75 6.20 3.98
CA PHE A 54 8.00 6.81 2.89
C PHE A 54 7.51 5.72 1.95
N GLU A 55 6.52 6.05 1.15
CA GLU A 55 6.01 5.19 0.08
C GLU A 55 5.83 5.95 -1.22
N LEU A 56 5.79 5.19 -2.34
CA LEU A 56 5.69 5.73 -3.69
C LEU A 56 6.75 6.82 -3.98
N VAL A 57 7.94 6.65 -3.38
CA VAL A 57 9.09 7.52 -3.60
C VAL A 57 9.59 7.34 -5.03
N PRO A 58 9.84 8.41 -5.81
CA PRO A 58 10.47 8.30 -7.13
C PRO A 58 11.84 7.61 -7.04
N GLU A 59 12.16 6.68 -7.96
CA GLU A 59 13.40 5.90 -7.93
C GLU A 59 14.66 6.76 -7.75
N PRO A 60 14.83 7.94 -8.39
CA PRO A 60 16.01 8.79 -8.19
C PRO A 60 16.18 9.32 -6.76
N MET A 61 15.15 9.24 -5.92
CA MET A 61 15.18 9.71 -4.52
C MET A 61 15.40 8.59 -3.51
N TRP A 62 15.48 7.32 -3.93
CA TRP A 62 15.59 6.19 -3.03
C TRP A 62 16.85 6.23 -2.16
N ASP A 63 18.00 6.54 -2.76
CA ASP A 63 19.26 6.64 -2.01
C ASP A 63 19.18 7.73 -0.94
N MET A 64 18.58 8.88 -1.24
CA MET A 64 18.39 9.98 -0.27
C MET A 64 17.56 9.53 0.95
N VAL A 65 16.50 8.75 0.74
CA VAL A 65 15.66 8.21 1.82
C VAL A 65 16.46 7.20 2.66
N LYS A 66 17.19 6.30 2.00
CA LYS A 66 18.02 5.29 2.67
C LYS A 66 19.19 5.89 3.45
N GLU A 67 19.87 6.91 2.91
CA GLU A 67 20.95 7.64 3.58
C GLU A 67 20.44 8.37 4.86
N ALA A 68 19.17 8.75 4.90
CA ALA A 68 18.55 9.29 6.09
C ALA A 68 18.14 8.23 7.13
N ASP A 69 18.47 6.94 6.90
CA ASP A 69 18.06 5.82 7.74
C ASP A 69 16.53 5.74 7.89
N MET A 70 15.83 5.86 6.75
CA MET A 70 14.39 5.68 6.66
C MET A 70 14.03 4.56 5.68
N HIS A 71 12.86 3.95 5.88
CA HIS A 71 12.37 2.87 5.02
C HIS A 71 11.68 3.43 3.76
N ILE A 72 11.73 2.67 2.68
CA ILE A 72 10.79 2.78 1.56
C ILE A 72 9.81 1.63 1.76
N VAL A 73 8.55 1.95 2.12
CA VAL A 73 7.58 0.95 2.59
C VAL A 73 6.86 0.29 1.44
N THR A 74 6.41 1.09 0.48
CA THR A 74 5.76 0.60 -0.73
C THR A 74 6.29 1.27 -1.99
N HIS A 75 6.10 0.60 -3.12
CA HIS A 75 6.34 1.14 -4.45
C HIS A 75 5.31 0.59 -5.44
N GLY A 76 5.08 1.28 -6.56
CA GLY A 76 4.22 0.78 -7.63
C GLY A 76 4.78 -0.52 -8.23
N GLY A 77 3.96 -1.55 -8.31
CA GLY A 77 4.39 -2.85 -8.83
C GLY A 77 4.41 -2.92 -10.36
N HIS A 78 3.46 -2.27 -11.00
CA HIS A 78 3.31 -2.25 -12.45
C HIS A 78 2.68 -0.94 -12.93
N GLY A 79 2.68 -0.72 -14.22
CA GLY A 79 2.28 0.48 -14.96
C GLY A 79 1.08 1.27 -14.45
N THR A 80 0.04 1.48 -15.28
CA THR A 80 -1.05 2.40 -14.94
C THR A 80 -2.18 1.73 -14.16
N ILE A 81 -2.91 2.53 -13.38
CA ILE A 81 -4.11 2.11 -12.64
C ILE A 81 -5.17 1.54 -13.59
N GLU A 82 -5.37 2.18 -14.77
CA GLU A 82 -6.46 1.87 -15.69
C GLU A 82 -6.25 0.58 -16.50
N ASN A 83 -4.98 0.23 -16.79
CA ASN A 83 -4.62 -0.93 -17.61
C ASN A 83 -4.04 -2.05 -16.74
N GLY A 84 -4.86 -2.52 -15.80
CA GLY A 84 -4.47 -3.46 -14.76
C GLY A 84 -4.70 -4.93 -15.11
N MET A 85 -4.75 -5.71 -14.05
CA MET A 85 -4.72 -7.18 -14.06
C MET A 85 -6.03 -7.83 -14.49
N ASN A 86 -7.15 -7.10 -14.45
CA ASN A 86 -8.46 -7.62 -14.85
C ASN A 86 -8.59 -7.88 -16.37
N ASP A 87 -7.62 -7.41 -17.16
CA ASP A 87 -7.60 -7.59 -18.60
C ASP A 87 -6.45 -8.55 -18.98
N PRO A 88 -6.77 -9.76 -19.52
CA PRO A 88 -5.75 -10.76 -19.88
C PRO A 88 -4.71 -10.26 -20.91
N ARG A 89 -5.05 -9.24 -21.70
CA ARG A 89 -4.13 -8.63 -22.68
C ARG A 89 -2.94 -7.94 -22.02
N ASN A 90 -3.08 -7.57 -20.74
CA ASN A 90 -2.02 -6.93 -19.96
C ASN A 90 -1.12 -7.92 -19.20
N HIS A 91 -1.52 -9.19 -19.07
CA HIS A 91 -0.89 -10.13 -18.17
C HIS A 91 0.62 -10.32 -18.40
N SER A 92 1.03 -10.47 -19.69
CA SER A 92 2.46 -10.66 -20.00
C SER A 92 3.28 -9.42 -19.64
N ARG A 93 2.80 -8.23 -19.99
CA ARG A 93 3.45 -6.96 -19.62
C ARG A 93 3.56 -6.80 -18.12
N ILE A 94 2.46 -7.02 -17.39
CA ILE A 94 2.42 -6.88 -15.92
C ILE A 94 3.35 -7.90 -15.24
N GLU A 95 3.40 -9.13 -15.75
CA GLU A 95 4.32 -10.15 -15.24
C GLU A 95 5.79 -9.71 -15.36
N ASP A 96 6.17 -9.18 -16.52
CA ASP A 96 7.54 -8.70 -16.75
C ASP A 96 7.87 -7.48 -15.87
N GLU A 97 6.96 -6.50 -15.81
CA GLU A 97 7.10 -5.31 -14.96
C GLU A 97 7.24 -5.69 -13.48
N LEU A 98 6.37 -6.57 -12.97
CA LEU A 98 6.41 -7.01 -11.56
C LEU A 98 7.71 -7.76 -11.23
N LYS A 99 8.17 -8.67 -12.09
CA LYS A 99 9.44 -9.38 -11.85
C LYS A 99 10.61 -8.40 -11.78
N ALA A 100 10.69 -7.45 -12.70
CA ALA A 100 11.73 -6.41 -12.69
C ALA A 100 11.64 -5.52 -11.44
N THR A 101 10.43 -5.14 -11.03
CA THR A 101 10.21 -4.29 -9.84
C THR A 101 10.50 -5.07 -8.55
N ILE A 102 10.16 -6.36 -8.48
CA ILE A 102 10.52 -7.24 -7.35
C ILE A 102 12.03 -7.28 -7.14
N ASP A 103 12.84 -7.40 -8.20
CA ASP A 103 14.30 -7.42 -8.07
C ASP A 103 14.86 -6.08 -7.54
N LYS A 104 14.30 -4.95 -7.97
CA LYS A 104 14.61 -3.63 -7.41
C LYS A 104 14.18 -3.53 -5.95
N ALA A 105 12.97 -4.01 -5.62
CA ALA A 105 12.43 -3.98 -4.27
C ALA A 105 13.31 -4.77 -3.29
N VAL A 106 13.83 -5.93 -3.69
CA VAL A 106 14.79 -6.70 -2.89
C VAL A 106 16.05 -5.91 -2.62
N LYS A 107 16.60 -5.23 -3.64
CA LYS A 107 17.83 -4.43 -3.52
C LYS A 107 17.69 -3.28 -2.52
N TYR A 108 16.52 -2.63 -2.48
CA TYR A 108 16.24 -1.47 -1.64
C TYR A 108 15.45 -1.82 -0.37
N GLU A 109 15.21 -3.11 -0.12
CA GLU A 109 14.44 -3.62 1.03
C GLU A 109 13.01 -3.07 1.10
N ILE A 110 12.36 -2.90 -0.06
CA ILE A 110 10.97 -2.47 -0.17
C ILE A 110 10.07 -3.70 0.01
N PRO A 111 9.29 -3.81 1.08
CA PRO A 111 8.57 -5.05 1.40
C PRO A 111 7.28 -5.26 0.60
N ILE A 112 6.68 -4.18 0.06
CA ILE A 112 5.34 -4.23 -0.54
C ILE A 112 5.35 -3.54 -1.91
N LEU A 113 4.74 -4.19 -2.90
CA LEU A 113 4.48 -3.61 -4.21
C LEU A 113 2.96 -3.45 -4.42
N ILE A 114 2.54 -2.24 -4.76
CA ILE A 114 1.14 -1.90 -5.01
C ILE A 114 0.74 -2.37 -6.40
N CYS A 115 -0.39 -3.07 -6.48
CA CYS A 115 -0.95 -3.62 -7.71
C CYS A 115 -2.37 -3.09 -7.95
N PHE A 116 -2.77 -2.99 -9.21
CA PHE A 116 -4.06 -2.44 -9.60
C PHE A 116 -4.87 -3.42 -10.44
N SER A 117 -6.18 -3.50 -10.14
CA SER A 117 -7.10 -4.34 -10.90
C SER A 117 -7.29 -3.86 -12.35
N GLY A 118 -7.29 -2.56 -12.55
CA GLY A 118 -7.66 -1.95 -13.82
C GLY A 118 -9.11 -1.48 -13.87
N ASN A 119 -9.43 -0.72 -14.93
CA ASN A 119 -10.79 -0.28 -15.20
C ASN A 119 -11.67 -1.43 -15.67
N ARG A 120 -12.93 -1.41 -15.26
CA ARG A 120 -13.95 -2.41 -15.56
C ARG A 120 -14.24 -2.53 -17.06
N ARG A 121 -14.41 -1.42 -17.74
CA ARG A 121 -14.73 -1.39 -19.20
C ARG A 121 -15.88 -2.32 -19.58
N GLY A 122 -16.92 -2.33 -18.73
CA GLY A 122 -18.09 -3.19 -18.91
C GLY A 122 -17.90 -4.68 -18.53
N ARG A 123 -16.72 -5.06 -18.03
CA ARG A 123 -16.44 -6.44 -17.61
C ARG A 123 -17.22 -6.77 -16.31
N PRO A 124 -17.88 -7.93 -16.25
CA PRO A 124 -18.49 -8.43 -15.02
C PRO A 124 -17.47 -8.62 -13.89
N ASP A 125 -17.91 -8.50 -12.65
CA ASP A 125 -17.02 -8.62 -11.48
C ASP A 125 -16.35 -10.00 -11.41
N GLU A 126 -17.08 -11.07 -11.64
CA GLU A 126 -16.53 -12.42 -11.58
C GLU A 126 -15.42 -12.64 -12.62
N GLU A 127 -15.60 -12.18 -13.86
CA GLU A 127 -14.58 -12.22 -14.90
C GLU A 127 -13.33 -11.39 -14.50
N GLY A 128 -13.54 -10.20 -13.94
CA GLY A 128 -12.43 -9.35 -13.47
C GLY A 128 -11.66 -9.99 -12.31
N ILE A 129 -12.35 -10.64 -11.37
CA ILE A 129 -11.77 -11.39 -10.26
C ILE A 129 -10.91 -12.54 -10.78
N GLU A 130 -11.46 -13.38 -11.66
CA GLU A 130 -10.76 -14.53 -12.24
C GLU A 130 -9.51 -14.10 -13.03
N ASN A 131 -9.62 -13.08 -13.86
CA ASN A 131 -8.52 -12.55 -14.65
C ASN A 131 -7.42 -11.97 -13.75
N THR A 132 -7.79 -11.20 -12.73
CA THR A 132 -6.82 -10.62 -11.78
C THR A 132 -6.10 -11.73 -10.99
N ALA A 133 -6.84 -12.73 -10.53
CA ALA A 133 -6.25 -13.88 -9.86
C ALA A 133 -5.31 -14.68 -10.79
N ALA A 134 -5.69 -14.86 -12.05
CA ALA A 134 -4.84 -15.53 -13.04
C ALA A 134 -3.53 -14.76 -13.30
N CYS A 135 -3.59 -13.43 -13.36
CA CYS A 135 -2.40 -12.58 -13.49
C CYS A 135 -1.48 -12.73 -12.28
N LEU A 136 -2.01 -12.59 -11.06
CA LEU A 136 -1.25 -12.68 -9.83
C LEU A 136 -0.62 -14.07 -9.63
N LYS A 137 -1.30 -15.15 -9.99
CA LYS A 137 -0.76 -16.53 -9.93
C LYS A 137 0.52 -16.73 -10.76
N ARG A 138 0.74 -15.94 -11.82
CA ARG A 138 1.96 -16.00 -12.62
C ARG A 138 3.19 -15.48 -11.87
N VAL A 139 2.99 -14.50 -10.97
CA VAL A 139 4.07 -13.78 -10.29
C VAL A 139 4.19 -14.20 -8.82
N ALA A 140 3.12 -14.68 -8.20
CA ALA A 140 3.10 -15.04 -6.79
C ALA A 140 4.26 -15.96 -6.36
N PRO A 141 4.63 -17.04 -7.10
CA PRO A 141 5.77 -17.88 -6.70
C PRO A 141 7.10 -17.11 -6.67
N TYR A 142 7.29 -16.16 -7.59
CA TYR A 142 8.49 -15.32 -7.60
C TYR A 142 8.52 -14.33 -6.43
N ALA A 143 7.38 -13.70 -6.15
CA ALA A 143 7.22 -12.82 -5.00
C ALA A 143 7.45 -13.57 -3.66
N GLU A 144 6.95 -14.82 -3.55
CA GLU A 144 7.21 -15.69 -2.39
C GLU A 144 8.69 -16.00 -2.21
N GLN A 145 9.36 -16.39 -3.28
CA GLN A 145 10.80 -16.68 -3.27
C GLN A 145 11.62 -15.46 -2.82
N LYS A 146 11.23 -14.28 -3.25
CA LYS A 146 11.91 -13.01 -2.95
C LYS A 146 11.48 -12.37 -1.63
N GLY A 147 10.39 -12.84 -1.02
CA GLY A 147 9.85 -12.31 0.23
C GLY A 147 9.11 -10.99 0.08
N ILE A 148 8.70 -10.62 -1.15
CA ILE A 148 7.96 -9.39 -1.46
C ILE A 148 6.45 -9.66 -1.43
N THR A 149 5.70 -8.71 -0.88
CA THR A 149 4.23 -8.77 -0.87
C THR A 149 3.65 -7.96 -2.03
N LEU A 150 2.75 -8.57 -2.79
CA LEU A 150 1.95 -7.91 -3.82
C LEU A 150 0.63 -7.49 -3.17
N ALA A 151 0.42 -6.20 -3.01
CA ALA A 151 -0.76 -5.64 -2.36
C ALA A 151 -1.70 -5.04 -3.41
N LEU A 152 -2.85 -5.67 -3.64
CA LEU A 152 -3.87 -5.17 -4.56
C LEU A 152 -4.63 -4.04 -3.87
N GLU A 153 -4.66 -2.85 -4.46
CA GLU A 153 -5.24 -1.66 -3.84
C GLU A 153 -6.71 -1.48 -4.17
N LEU A 154 -7.51 -1.23 -3.12
CA LEU A 154 -8.91 -0.80 -3.21
C LEU A 154 -8.97 0.69 -3.51
N LEU A 155 -9.59 1.08 -4.63
CA LEU A 155 -9.80 2.47 -5.03
C LEU A 155 -11.28 2.75 -5.26
N ASN A 156 -11.74 3.98 -4.99
CA ASN A 156 -13.14 4.34 -5.23
C ASN A 156 -13.42 4.65 -6.70
N SER A 157 -14.52 4.10 -7.22
CA SER A 157 -15.00 4.35 -8.59
C SER A 157 -15.99 5.52 -8.68
N LYS A 158 -16.44 6.06 -7.52
CA LYS A 158 -17.46 7.13 -7.48
C LYS A 158 -16.88 8.53 -7.76
N VAL A 159 -15.68 8.82 -7.27
CA VAL A 159 -15.11 10.17 -7.26
C VAL A 159 -13.80 10.24 -8.01
N ASP A 160 -12.77 9.45 -7.58
CA ASP A 160 -11.39 9.65 -8.00
C ASP A 160 -10.96 8.77 -9.18
N HIS A 161 -11.40 7.49 -9.20
CA HIS A 161 -10.93 6.49 -10.17
C HIS A 161 -12.12 5.87 -10.91
N ARG A 162 -12.82 6.70 -11.68
CA ARG A 162 -14.02 6.27 -12.41
C ARG A 162 -13.74 4.99 -13.21
N ASP A 163 -14.69 4.03 -13.09
CA ASP A 163 -14.64 2.72 -13.75
C ASP A 163 -13.60 1.73 -13.19
N TYR A 164 -12.86 2.07 -12.12
CA TYR A 164 -11.95 1.12 -11.48
C TYR A 164 -12.72 -0.09 -10.93
N GLN A 165 -12.19 -1.32 -11.10
CA GLN A 165 -12.98 -2.52 -10.84
C GLN A 165 -12.90 -3.01 -9.40
N PHE A 166 -11.76 -2.94 -8.75
CA PHE A 166 -11.63 -3.29 -7.33
C PHE A 166 -12.02 -2.10 -6.45
N ASP A 167 -13.31 -1.84 -6.35
CA ASP A 167 -13.86 -0.72 -5.60
C ASP A 167 -14.64 -1.13 -4.33
N ARG A 168 -14.70 -2.44 -4.02
CA ARG A 168 -15.34 -3.01 -2.83
C ARG A 168 -14.52 -4.15 -2.25
N ILE A 169 -14.42 -4.20 -0.92
CA ILE A 169 -13.50 -5.13 -0.22
C ILE A 169 -13.72 -6.59 -0.60
N HIS A 170 -14.96 -7.05 -0.75
CA HIS A 170 -15.25 -8.44 -1.06
C HIS A 170 -14.67 -8.90 -2.40
N TRP A 171 -14.55 -7.99 -3.38
CA TRP A 171 -13.92 -8.27 -4.68
C TRP A 171 -12.44 -8.65 -4.52
N GLY A 172 -11.68 -7.84 -3.76
CA GLY A 172 -10.27 -8.12 -3.47
C GLY A 172 -10.08 -9.36 -2.60
N VAL A 173 -10.96 -9.58 -1.63
CA VAL A 173 -10.96 -10.81 -0.80
C VAL A 173 -11.07 -12.06 -1.66
N ARG A 174 -12.01 -12.08 -2.63
CA ARG A 174 -12.16 -13.18 -3.58
C ARG A 174 -10.90 -13.42 -4.41
N VAL A 175 -10.26 -12.35 -4.90
CA VAL A 175 -8.99 -12.46 -5.64
C VAL A 175 -7.91 -13.11 -4.76
N VAL A 176 -7.70 -12.61 -3.54
CA VAL A 176 -6.68 -13.15 -2.61
C VAL A 176 -6.94 -14.62 -2.30
N GLU A 177 -8.18 -15.01 -2.07
CA GLU A 177 -8.58 -16.40 -1.83
C GLU A 177 -8.32 -17.30 -3.04
N LEU A 178 -8.64 -16.85 -4.24
CA LEU A 178 -8.38 -17.60 -5.48
C LEU A 178 -6.88 -17.76 -5.77
N VAL A 179 -6.07 -16.75 -5.46
CA VAL A 179 -4.60 -16.85 -5.63
C VAL A 179 -4.00 -17.78 -4.60
N ASN A 180 -4.47 -17.73 -3.36
CA ASN A 180 -4.02 -18.55 -2.23
C ASN A 180 -2.51 -18.49 -2.00
N SER A 181 -1.93 -17.29 -2.03
CA SER A 181 -0.52 -17.02 -1.76
C SER A 181 -0.36 -16.16 -0.50
N PRO A 182 0.58 -16.47 0.41
CA PRO A 182 0.84 -15.65 1.58
C PRO A 182 1.41 -14.26 1.20
N ARG A 183 1.87 -14.09 -0.04
CA ARG A 183 2.46 -12.85 -0.56
C ARG A 183 1.53 -12.06 -1.46
N VAL A 184 0.27 -12.48 -1.61
CA VAL A 184 -0.76 -11.70 -2.29
C VAL A 184 -1.79 -11.26 -1.26
N LYS A 185 -1.90 -9.96 -1.06
CA LYS A 185 -2.72 -9.35 -0.03
C LYS A 185 -3.45 -8.12 -0.59
N ILE A 186 -4.17 -7.43 0.26
CA ILE A 186 -4.89 -6.20 -0.03
C ILE A 186 -4.14 -5.01 0.58
N LEU A 187 -4.05 -3.91 -0.14
CA LEU A 187 -3.88 -2.58 0.42
C LEU A 187 -5.28 -2.01 0.62
N TYR A 188 -5.63 -1.77 1.88
CA TYR A 188 -6.92 -1.22 2.26
C TYR A 188 -6.81 0.28 2.46
N ASP A 189 -7.14 1.05 1.42
CA ASP A 189 -7.23 2.49 1.53
C ASP A 189 -8.56 2.88 2.20
N ILE A 190 -8.45 3.43 3.41
CA ILE A 190 -9.60 3.77 4.26
C ILE A 190 -10.42 4.89 3.66
N TYR A 191 -9.79 5.87 2.99
CA TYR A 191 -10.48 6.95 2.31
C TYR A 191 -11.34 6.41 1.15
N HIS A 192 -10.76 5.58 0.31
CA HIS A 192 -11.47 4.98 -0.82
C HIS A 192 -12.61 4.05 -0.35
N ALA A 193 -12.35 3.24 0.67
CA ALA A 193 -13.34 2.35 1.27
C ALA A 193 -14.52 3.12 1.89
N GLN A 194 -14.26 4.26 2.56
CA GLN A 194 -15.32 5.10 3.12
C GLN A 194 -16.27 5.61 2.04
N ILE A 195 -15.75 6.07 0.91
CA ILE A 195 -16.56 6.57 -0.21
C ILE A 195 -17.45 5.46 -0.79
N MET A 196 -16.96 4.23 -0.85
CA MET A 196 -17.66 3.13 -1.50
C MET A 196 -18.61 2.37 -0.59
N GLU A 197 -18.18 2.04 0.63
CA GLU A 197 -18.85 1.07 1.48
C GLU A 197 -19.09 1.56 2.91
N GLY A 198 -18.17 2.36 3.48
CA GLY A 198 -18.19 2.66 4.93
C GLY A 198 -17.91 1.43 5.79
N ASP A 199 -18.45 1.38 7.01
CA ASP A 199 -18.31 0.26 7.96
C ASP A 199 -16.86 -0.22 8.17
N ILE A 200 -15.95 0.74 8.20
CA ILE A 200 -14.49 0.55 8.15
C ILE A 200 -13.98 -0.40 9.24
N ILE A 201 -14.39 -0.18 10.49
CA ILE A 201 -13.89 -0.95 11.64
C ILE A 201 -14.30 -2.43 11.56
N ARG A 202 -15.53 -2.72 11.18
CA ARG A 202 -16.01 -4.11 11.02
C ARG A 202 -15.28 -4.79 9.87
N THR A 203 -15.10 -4.11 8.76
CA THR A 203 -14.37 -4.59 7.58
C THR A 203 -12.93 -4.95 7.94
N ILE A 204 -12.21 -4.06 8.65
CA ILE A 204 -10.85 -4.31 9.15
C ILE A 204 -10.82 -5.58 10.01
N ARG A 205 -11.69 -5.68 11.03
CA ARG A 205 -11.73 -6.84 11.93
C ARG A 205 -12.03 -8.15 11.20
N THR A 206 -12.89 -8.11 10.18
CA THR A 206 -13.30 -9.28 9.42
C THR A 206 -12.21 -9.79 8.46
N HIS A 207 -11.44 -8.88 7.85
CA HIS A 207 -10.53 -9.21 6.76
C HIS A 207 -9.05 -8.91 7.05
N HIS A 208 -8.70 -8.63 8.32
CA HIS A 208 -7.33 -8.23 8.71
C HIS A 208 -6.25 -9.20 8.25
N ASP A 209 -6.54 -10.50 8.20
CA ASP A 209 -5.62 -11.55 7.75
C ASP A 209 -5.25 -11.44 6.26
N LYS A 210 -6.07 -10.74 5.48
CA LYS A 210 -5.88 -10.50 4.04
C LYS A 210 -5.31 -9.12 3.72
N ILE A 211 -5.17 -8.23 4.73
CA ILE A 211 -4.69 -6.86 4.54
C ILE A 211 -3.20 -6.78 4.92
N ALA A 212 -2.38 -6.27 4.02
CA ALA A 212 -0.94 -6.07 4.24
C ALA A 212 -0.57 -4.61 4.52
N HIS A 213 -1.38 -3.65 4.10
CA HIS A 213 -1.11 -2.23 4.25
C HIS A 213 -2.39 -1.41 4.32
N TYR A 214 -2.32 -0.25 4.96
CA TYR A 214 -3.43 0.69 5.10
C TYR A 214 -3.02 2.07 4.64
N HIS A 215 -3.87 2.74 3.83
CA HIS A 215 -3.76 4.16 3.54
C HIS A 215 -4.81 4.98 4.29
N THR A 216 -4.49 6.23 4.58
CA THR A 216 -5.36 7.18 5.29
C THR A 216 -5.48 8.49 4.54
N ALA A 217 -6.67 9.06 4.49
CA ALA A 217 -6.91 10.47 4.14
C ALA A 217 -8.24 10.94 4.73
N GLY A 218 -8.44 12.25 4.81
CA GLY A 218 -9.71 12.82 5.24
C GLY A 218 -10.80 12.68 4.16
N ASN A 219 -11.97 12.21 4.53
CA ASN A 219 -13.12 12.14 3.63
C ASN A 219 -14.21 13.11 4.12
N PRO A 220 -14.77 13.97 3.24
CA PRO A 220 -14.47 14.11 1.81
C PRO A 220 -13.16 14.88 1.52
N GLY A 221 -12.64 14.73 0.29
CA GLY A 221 -11.63 15.61 -0.30
C GLY A 221 -10.20 15.11 -0.27
N ARG A 222 -9.89 13.95 0.35
CA ARG A 222 -8.54 13.35 0.42
C ARG A 222 -7.50 14.29 1.05
N ASN A 223 -7.94 15.12 2.02
CA ASN A 223 -7.10 16.10 2.71
C ASN A 223 -6.70 15.60 4.10
N GLU A 224 -6.32 16.56 4.99
CA GLU A 224 -5.95 16.30 6.37
C GLU A 224 -6.96 15.40 7.09
N ILE A 225 -6.49 14.57 8.01
CA ILE A 225 -7.35 13.71 8.85
C ILE A 225 -7.77 14.40 10.17
N ASP A 226 -7.96 15.71 10.10
CA ASP A 226 -8.36 16.58 11.21
C ASP A 226 -9.88 16.49 11.55
N ASP A 227 -10.40 17.43 12.32
CA ASP A 227 -11.82 17.43 12.74
C ASP A 227 -12.78 17.97 11.66
N THR A 228 -12.29 18.31 10.46
CA THR A 228 -13.10 18.81 9.33
C THR A 228 -13.57 17.70 8.38
N GLN A 229 -13.32 16.44 8.73
CA GLN A 229 -13.64 15.25 7.92
C GLN A 229 -14.39 14.21 8.75
N GLU A 230 -14.98 13.18 8.13
CA GLU A 230 -15.95 12.28 8.76
C GLU A 230 -15.38 11.01 9.40
N LEU A 231 -14.10 10.66 9.17
CA LEU A 231 -13.47 9.44 9.66
C LEU A 231 -12.84 9.67 11.05
N TYR A 232 -13.26 8.89 12.04
CA TYR A 232 -12.66 8.96 13.37
C TYR A 232 -11.44 8.03 13.49
N TYR A 233 -10.28 8.48 12.99
CA TYR A 233 -9.04 7.72 12.92
C TYR A 233 -8.56 7.11 14.26
N PRO A 234 -8.69 7.76 15.44
CA PRO A 234 -8.30 7.11 16.69
C PRO A 234 -9.00 5.79 16.97
N ALA A 235 -10.28 5.64 16.60
CA ALA A 235 -11.00 4.36 16.73
C ALA A 235 -10.61 3.35 15.65
N ILE A 236 -10.38 3.80 14.42
CA ILE A 236 -9.97 2.96 13.30
C ILE A 236 -8.60 2.35 13.59
N VAL A 237 -7.62 3.16 13.99
CA VAL A 237 -6.25 2.70 14.29
C VAL A 237 -6.23 1.75 15.50
N ARG A 238 -7.08 2.00 16.52
CA ARG A 238 -7.26 1.04 17.62
C ARG A 238 -7.75 -0.31 17.10
N ALA A 239 -8.74 -0.33 16.21
CA ALA A 239 -9.23 -1.57 15.62
C ALA A 239 -8.16 -2.29 14.80
N ILE A 240 -7.34 -1.56 14.03
CA ILE A 240 -6.18 -2.14 13.32
C ILE A 240 -5.21 -2.78 14.33
N LYS A 241 -4.86 -2.08 15.40
CA LYS A 241 -3.94 -2.60 16.42
C LYS A 241 -4.47 -3.85 17.13
N GLU A 242 -5.76 -3.88 17.44
CA GLU A 242 -6.44 -5.02 18.07
C GLU A 242 -6.39 -6.30 17.23
N THR A 243 -6.19 -6.21 15.91
CA THR A 243 -6.01 -7.39 15.04
C THR A 243 -4.61 -8.01 15.14
N GLY A 244 -3.68 -7.39 15.87
CA GLY A 244 -2.29 -7.81 15.93
C GLY A 244 -1.44 -7.30 14.75
N TYR A 245 -1.95 -6.36 13.96
CA TYR A 245 -1.23 -5.78 12.82
C TYR A 245 0.08 -5.11 13.26
N THR A 246 1.18 -5.44 12.60
CA THR A 246 2.53 -4.94 12.90
C THR A 246 3.17 -4.15 11.76
N GLY A 247 2.46 -3.99 10.65
CA GLY A 247 2.92 -3.21 9.49
C GLY A 247 2.83 -1.70 9.71
N TRP A 248 2.85 -0.95 8.61
CA TRP A 248 2.72 0.51 8.62
C TRP A 248 1.31 0.96 8.24
N ILE A 249 0.99 2.19 8.63
CA ILE A 249 -0.14 2.96 8.12
C ILE A 249 0.43 4.12 7.32
N GLY A 250 0.13 4.18 6.03
CA GLY A 250 0.55 5.21 5.10
C GLY A 250 -0.35 6.44 5.14
N GLN A 251 0.25 7.61 5.33
CA GLN A 251 -0.45 8.90 5.27
C GLN A 251 -0.54 9.35 3.81
N GLU A 252 -1.68 9.14 3.16
CA GLU A 252 -1.90 9.44 1.74
C GLU A 252 -2.92 10.56 1.53
N PHE A 253 -2.77 11.64 2.24
CA PHE A 253 -3.61 12.84 2.12
C PHE A 253 -2.87 14.02 1.48
N VAL A 254 -3.62 14.87 0.78
CA VAL A 254 -3.09 16.10 0.16
C VAL A 254 -3.34 17.27 1.10
N PRO A 255 -2.30 17.86 1.72
CA PRO A 255 -2.49 18.93 2.68
C PRO A 255 -2.99 20.21 2.01
N LYS A 256 -3.99 20.86 2.63
CA LYS A 256 -4.50 22.19 2.26
C LYS A 256 -3.72 23.32 2.93
N GLY A 257 -3.28 23.06 4.18
CA GLY A 257 -2.57 24.00 5.02
C GLY A 257 -1.06 23.78 5.02
N ASP A 258 -0.41 24.04 6.19
CA ASP A 258 1.02 23.74 6.39
C ASP A 258 1.26 22.22 6.36
N PRO A 259 2.03 21.71 5.38
CA PRO A 259 2.23 20.28 5.22
C PRO A 259 2.87 19.59 6.43
N ILE A 260 3.76 20.29 7.13
CA ILE A 260 4.48 19.72 8.29
C ILE A 260 3.58 19.68 9.53
N ALA A 261 2.76 20.72 9.71
CA ALA A 261 1.75 20.73 10.78
C ALA A 261 0.71 19.62 10.55
N ALA A 262 0.25 19.44 9.30
CA ALA A 262 -0.67 18.38 8.91
C ALA A 262 -0.08 16.97 9.19
N LEU A 263 1.18 16.73 8.85
CA LEU A 263 1.86 15.47 9.16
C LEU A 263 1.96 15.21 10.67
N ARG A 264 2.22 16.24 11.47
CA ARG A 264 2.30 16.08 12.93
C ARG A 264 0.95 15.72 13.53
N ASP A 265 -0.11 16.41 13.15
CA ASP A 265 -1.47 16.11 13.61
C ASP A 265 -1.90 14.70 13.18
N ALA A 266 -1.65 14.32 11.92
CA ALA A 266 -1.94 12.99 11.41
C ALA A 266 -1.18 11.89 12.17
N PHE A 267 0.11 12.11 12.45
CA PHE A 267 0.91 11.17 13.23
C PHE A 267 0.31 10.92 14.61
N GLU A 268 -0.08 11.98 15.32
CA GLU A 268 -0.66 11.90 16.66
C GLU A 268 -2.03 11.21 16.65
N ARG A 269 -2.90 11.51 15.67
CA ARG A 269 -4.22 10.90 15.53
C ARG A 269 -4.16 9.40 15.23
N CYS A 270 -3.12 8.96 14.53
CA CYS A 270 -2.87 7.56 14.21
C CYS A 270 -2.04 6.82 15.27
N GLN A 271 -1.78 7.43 16.44
CA GLN A 271 -1.24 6.68 17.57
C GLN A 271 -2.40 6.17 18.45
N PRO A 272 -2.43 4.85 18.76
CA PRO A 272 -3.43 4.35 19.69
C PRO A 272 -3.19 4.99 21.07
N ARG A 273 -4.18 5.72 21.55
CA ARG A 273 -4.16 6.21 22.92
C ARG A 273 -4.26 5.01 23.86
N THR A 274 -3.29 4.85 24.74
CA THR A 274 -3.40 3.94 25.89
C THR A 274 -4.48 4.53 26.78
N GLY A 275 -5.64 3.85 26.87
CA GLY A 275 -6.67 4.16 27.87
C GLY A 275 -6.20 3.85 29.26
#